data_0ee05e3872b399cb648349da4114f288
#
_entry.id   0ee05e3872b399cb648349da4114f288
#
_cell.length_a   1.000
_cell.length_b   1.000
_cell.length_c   1.000
_cell.angle_alpha   90.00
_cell.angle_beta   90.00
_cell.angle_gamma   90.00
#
_symmetry.space_group_name_H-M   'P 1'
#
loop_
_entity.id
_entity.type
_entity.pdbx_description
1 polymer ?
#
loop_
_entity_poly.entity_id
_entity_poly.type
_entity_poly.pdbx_seq_one_letter_code
_entity_poly.pdbx_strand_id
1 'polypeptide(L)'
;MTGEPTKVIAEYLNYAIASSKASLLERTDRQGLGKTRAKSFEVCDEQGRSAVRTGDRVTFRVVLESQQDGGIAEMRLFVVDTLEKPLTMLANENTGDTIRLTRGDNILECSIPSLSLVPGTYLLSFALRVDGQLQDKLNRVHSFDVYPGNFFVKTNNEHAGVMHVPHSWTSI
;
A
#
# COMPACT_ATOMS: atom_id res chain seq x y z
N MET A 1 30.87 -13.44 11.39
CA MET A 1 30.87 -12.37 10.34
C MET A 1 29.88 -11.33 10.76
N THR A 2 30.35 -10.27 11.36
CA THR A 2 29.51 -9.11 11.76
C THR A 2 29.57 -8.09 10.60
N GLY A 3 28.56 -8.14 9.73
CA GLY A 3 28.36 -7.11 8.73
C GLY A 3 27.88 -5.82 9.41
N GLU A 4 28.40 -4.67 8.97
CA GLU A 4 27.94 -3.38 9.45
C GLU A 4 26.41 -3.27 9.29
N PRO A 5 25.67 -2.81 10.32
CA PRO A 5 24.20 -2.75 10.28
C PRO A 5 23.64 -2.01 9.06
N THR A 6 24.33 -0.99 8.59
CA THR A 6 23.94 -0.17 7.42
C THR A 6 23.98 -0.95 6.10
N LYS A 7 24.91 -1.91 5.96
CA LYS A 7 25.03 -2.71 4.75
C LYS A 7 23.93 -3.77 4.63
N VAL A 8 23.61 -4.40 5.76
CA VAL A 8 22.50 -5.39 5.83
C VAL A 8 21.15 -4.73 5.55
N ILE A 9 20.93 -3.52 6.07
CA ILE A 9 19.70 -2.75 5.80
C ILE A 9 19.62 -2.36 4.32
N ALA A 10 20.74 -1.92 3.71
CA ALA A 10 20.74 -1.55 2.30
C ALA A 10 20.52 -2.76 1.37
N GLU A 11 21.10 -3.92 1.69
CA GLU A 11 20.85 -5.17 0.95
C GLU A 11 19.40 -5.64 1.09
N TYR A 12 18.83 -5.53 2.30
CA TYR A 12 17.44 -5.87 2.55
C TYR A 12 16.48 -4.94 1.79
N LEU A 13 16.72 -3.63 1.78
CA LEU A 13 15.96 -2.65 1.02
C LEU A 13 16.05 -2.91 -0.48
N ASN A 14 17.23 -3.19 -1.01
CA ASN A 14 17.42 -3.53 -2.41
C ASN A 14 16.71 -4.83 -2.79
N TYR A 15 16.69 -5.82 -1.90
CA TYR A 15 15.93 -7.06 -2.12
C TYR A 15 14.41 -6.81 -2.08
N ALA A 16 13.92 -5.98 -1.15
CA ALA A 16 12.51 -5.61 -1.06
C ALA A 16 12.02 -4.84 -2.31
N ILE A 17 12.83 -3.90 -2.80
CA ILE A 17 12.55 -3.13 -4.03
C ILE A 17 12.64 -4.04 -5.27
N ALA A 18 13.60 -4.94 -5.35
CA ALA A 18 13.73 -5.88 -6.46
C ALA A 18 12.57 -6.88 -6.51
N SER A 19 12.10 -7.36 -5.36
CA SER A 19 10.95 -8.27 -5.28
C SER A 19 9.64 -7.59 -5.66
N SER A 20 9.50 -6.28 -5.43
CA SER A 20 8.33 -5.50 -5.86
C SER A 20 8.27 -5.23 -7.37
N LYS A 21 9.41 -5.34 -8.08
CA LYS A 21 9.50 -5.20 -9.55
C LYS A 21 9.30 -6.50 -10.30
N ALA A 22 9.40 -7.66 -9.64
CA ALA A 22 9.07 -8.94 -10.25
C ALA A 22 7.57 -8.99 -10.58
N SER A 23 7.22 -9.63 -11.69
CA SER A 23 5.82 -9.84 -12.04
C SER A 23 5.10 -10.54 -10.88
N LEU A 24 4.05 -9.93 -10.35
CA LEU A 24 3.29 -10.52 -9.25
C LEU A 24 2.74 -11.89 -9.60
N LEU A 25 2.48 -12.15 -10.88
CA LEU A 25 1.96 -13.43 -11.36
C LEU A 25 2.96 -14.58 -11.19
N GLU A 26 4.25 -14.27 -11.19
CA GLU A 26 5.34 -15.26 -11.04
C GLU A 26 5.68 -15.57 -9.57
N ARG A 27 5.12 -14.80 -8.62
CA ARG A 27 5.36 -15.00 -7.19
C ARG A 27 4.76 -16.31 -6.71
N THR A 28 5.58 -17.13 -6.02
CA THR A 28 5.23 -18.46 -5.50
C THR A 28 4.88 -18.45 -4.02
N ASP A 29 5.17 -17.36 -3.30
CA ASP A 29 4.90 -17.17 -1.88
C ASP A 29 3.46 -16.70 -1.58
N ARG A 30 2.55 -16.85 -2.56
CA ARG A 30 1.13 -16.54 -2.43
C ARG A 30 0.42 -17.49 -1.49
N GLN A 31 -0.51 -16.94 -0.72
CA GLN A 31 -1.41 -17.72 0.14
C GLN A 31 -2.85 -17.50 -0.33
N GLY A 32 -3.65 -18.56 -0.31
CA GLY A 32 -5.07 -18.53 -0.67
C GLY A 32 -5.41 -19.49 -1.81
N LEU A 33 -6.69 -19.50 -2.19
CA LEU A 33 -7.24 -20.44 -3.19
C LEU A 33 -6.81 -20.08 -4.62
N GLY A 34 -6.47 -18.82 -4.89
CA GLY A 34 -5.94 -18.37 -6.16
C GLY A 34 -6.92 -18.27 -7.31
N LYS A 35 -8.24 -18.36 -7.06
CA LYS A 35 -9.25 -18.15 -8.09
C LYS A 35 -9.39 -16.68 -8.50
N THR A 36 -9.00 -15.78 -7.61
CA THR A 36 -8.82 -14.36 -7.88
C THR A 36 -7.45 -13.94 -7.37
N ARG A 37 -6.65 -13.31 -8.22
CA ARG A 37 -5.25 -12.95 -7.93
C ARG A 37 -4.94 -11.51 -8.32
N ALA A 38 -4.11 -10.85 -7.53
CA ALA A 38 -3.57 -9.55 -7.92
C ALA A 38 -2.51 -9.69 -9.01
N LYS A 39 -2.64 -8.85 -10.05
CA LYS A 39 -1.70 -8.74 -11.19
C LYS A 39 -0.72 -7.61 -11.01
N SER A 40 -1.20 -6.47 -10.50
CA SER A 40 -0.36 -5.27 -10.32
C SER A 40 -0.89 -4.37 -9.23
N PHE A 41 0.03 -3.58 -8.67
CA PHE A 41 -0.25 -2.47 -7.76
C PHE A 41 0.42 -1.21 -8.29
N GLU A 42 -0.25 -0.08 -8.14
CA GLU A 42 0.26 1.23 -8.47
C GLU A 42 -0.11 2.21 -7.35
N VAL A 43 0.78 3.15 -7.06
CA VAL A 43 0.52 4.27 -6.15
C VAL A 43 0.79 5.55 -6.92
N CYS A 44 -0.19 6.42 -7.01
CA CYS A 44 -0.08 7.65 -7.77
C CYS A 44 -0.82 8.82 -7.11
N ASP A 45 -0.38 10.04 -7.45
CA ASP A 45 -1.06 11.27 -7.10
C ASP A 45 -2.24 11.57 -8.06
N GLU A 46 -2.90 12.72 -7.88
CA GLU A 46 -4.03 13.16 -8.74
C GLU A 46 -3.65 13.33 -10.21
N GLN A 47 -2.38 13.54 -10.52
CA GLN A 47 -1.86 13.68 -11.88
C GLN A 47 -1.37 12.34 -12.45
N GLY A 48 -1.53 11.24 -11.75
CA GLY A 48 -1.06 9.92 -12.15
C GLY A 48 0.46 9.72 -12.01
N ARG A 49 1.15 10.56 -11.22
CA ARG A 49 2.60 10.43 -10.99
C ARG A 49 2.86 9.51 -9.80
N SER A 50 3.85 8.64 -9.93
CA SER A 50 4.29 7.73 -8.85
C SER A 50 5.08 8.44 -7.73
N ALA A 51 5.53 9.67 -7.95
CA ALA A 51 6.21 10.49 -6.95
C ALA A 51 5.19 11.21 -6.07
N VAL A 52 4.66 10.51 -5.09
CA VAL A 52 3.67 11.07 -4.15
C VAL A 52 4.32 11.87 -3.04
N ARG A 53 3.62 12.82 -2.47
CA ARG A 53 4.12 13.71 -1.41
C ARG A 53 3.23 13.67 -0.19
N THR A 54 3.80 13.96 0.97
CA THR A 54 3.03 14.21 2.19
C THR A 54 2.00 15.32 1.93
N GLY A 55 0.74 15.06 2.26
CA GLY A 55 -0.38 16.00 2.03
C GLY A 55 -1.12 15.81 0.70
N ASP A 56 -0.52 15.13 -0.27
CA ASP A 56 -1.18 14.87 -1.56
C ASP A 56 -2.41 13.96 -1.39
N ARG A 57 -3.35 14.11 -2.31
CA ARG A 57 -4.33 13.06 -2.57
C ARG A 57 -3.61 11.92 -3.29
N VAL A 58 -3.75 10.71 -2.78
CA VAL A 58 -3.07 9.53 -3.30
C VAL A 58 -4.07 8.42 -3.59
N THR A 59 -3.90 7.76 -4.73
CA THR A 59 -4.69 6.60 -5.14
C THR A 59 -3.81 5.35 -5.19
N PHE A 60 -4.27 4.32 -4.50
CA PHE A 60 -3.75 2.95 -4.58
C PHE A 60 -4.62 2.18 -5.56
N ARG A 61 -4.06 1.85 -6.72
CA ARG A 61 -4.74 1.09 -7.77
C ARG A 61 -4.27 -0.36 -7.75
N VAL A 62 -5.22 -1.28 -7.82
CA VAL A 62 -4.96 -2.72 -7.85
C VAL A 62 -5.67 -3.32 -9.05
N VAL A 63 -4.98 -4.11 -9.85
CA VAL A 63 -5.59 -4.91 -10.90
C VAL A 63 -5.67 -6.36 -10.41
N LEU A 64 -6.88 -6.89 -10.36
CA LEU A 64 -7.17 -8.27 -10.00
C LEU A 64 -7.61 -9.04 -11.23
N GLU A 65 -7.17 -10.27 -11.38
CA GLU A 65 -7.73 -11.22 -12.34
C GLU A 65 -8.58 -12.25 -11.61
N SER A 66 -9.88 -12.35 -11.96
CA SER A 66 -10.81 -13.31 -11.40
C SER A 66 -11.19 -14.39 -12.41
N GLN A 67 -11.11 -15.65 -12.01
CA GLN A 67 -11.61 -16.78 -12.78
C GLN A 67 -13.12 -16.99 -12.59
N GLN A 68 -13.72 -16.30 -11.62
CA GLN A 68 -15.13 -16.43 -11.25
C GLN A 68 -15.89 -15.17 -11.64
N ASP A 69 -17.14 -15.35 -11.97
CA ASP A 69 -18.08 -14.26 -12.15
C ASP A 69 -18.89 -14.06 -10.87
N GLY A 70 -19.01 -12.80 -10.43
CA GLY A 70 -19.63 -12.46 -9.16
C GLY A 70 -18.70 -12.66 -7.96
N GLY A 71 -19.27 -12.56 -6.76
CA GLY A 71 -18.58 -12.59 -5.48
C GLY A 71 -18.31 -11.19 -4.92
N ILE A 72 -18.36 -11.10 -3.60
CA ILE A 72 -18.09 -9.87 -2.86
C ILE A 72 -16.65 -9.91 -2.34
N ALA A 73 -15.85 -8.93 -2.75
CA ALA A 73 -14.46 -8.84 -2.36
C ALA A 73 -14.28 -8.03 -1.07
N GLU A 74 -13.47 -8.56 -0.18
CA GLU A 74 -12.90 -7.89 0.99
C GLU A 74 -11.41 -7.67 0.70
N MET A 75 -11.03 -6.44 0.38
CA MET A 75 -9.67 -6.04 0.07
C MET A 75 -9.06 -5.30 1.25
N ARG A 76 -7.91 -5.76 1.70
CA ARG A 76 -7.11 -5.13 2.75
C ARG A 76 -5.72 -4.83 2.22
N LEU A 77 -5.36 -3.55 2.17
CA LEU A 77 -4.03 -3.07 1.88
C LEU A 77 -3.36 -2.66 3.19
N PHE A 78 -2.15 -3.16 3.41
CA PHE A 78 -1.34 -2.79 4.56
C PHE A 78 -0.18 -1.93 4.09
N VAL A 79 -0.10 -0.71 4.59
CA VAL A 79 1.09 0.12 4.45
C VAL A 79 2.02 -0.21 5.61
N VAL A 80 3.23 -0.60 5.30
CA VAL A 80 4.24 -0.98 6.30
C VAL A 80 5.52 -0.18 6.07
N ASP A 81 6.33 -0.02 7.11
CA ASP A 81 7.66 0.53 6.98
C ASP A 81 8.64 -0.49 6.36
N THR A 82 9.88 -0.08 6.17
CA THR A 82 10.95 -0.93 5.59
C THR A 82 11.33 -2.12 6.48
N LEU A 83 10.93 -2.11 7.76
CA LEU A 83 11.09 -3.21 8.72
C LEU A 83 9.83 -4.08 8.82
N GLU A 84 8.88 -3.89 7.90
CA GLU A 84 7.57 -4.58 7.85
C GLU A 84 6.66 -4.29 9.05
N LYS A 85 6.92 -3.22 9.81
CA LYS A 85 6.02 -2.78 10.88
C LYS A 85 4.77 -2.16 10.26
N PRO A 86 3.57 -2.66 10.56
CA PRO A 86 2.33 -2.09 10.06
C PRO A 86 2.14 -0.65 10.56
N LEU A 87 1.83 0.27 9.64
CA LEU A 87 1.54 1.66 9.93
C LEU A 87 0.04 1.94 9.82
N THR A 88 -0.59 1.39 8.80
CA THR A 88 -2.04 1.51 8.60
C THR A 88 -2.58 0.38 7.74
N MET A 89 -3.89 0.17 7.83
CA MET A 89 -4.64 -0.77 6.99
C MET A 89 -5.79 -0.01 6.32
N LEU A 90 -5.87 -0.13 5.01
CA LEU A 90 -6.94 0.39 4.17
C LEU A 90 -7.80 -0.80 3.75
N ALA A 91 -9.04 -0.84 4.22
CA ALA A 91 -9.96 -1.94 3.95
C ALA A 91 -11.33 -1.40 3.55
N ASN A 92 -11.91 -1.94 2.47
CA ASN A 92 -13.24 -1.53 2.03
C ASN A 92 -14.33 -1.85 3.05
N GLU A 93 -14.12 -2.87 3.89
CA GLU A 93 -15.02 -3.20 5.01
C GLU A 93 -15.13 -2.04 6.02
N ASN A 94 -14.04 -1.29 6.26
CA ASN A 94 -14.01 -0.18 7.22
C ASN A 94 -14.82 1.03 6.73
N THR A 95 -14.95 1.19 5.41
CA THR A 95 -15.71 2.29 4.78
C THR A 95 -17.13 1.89 4.41
N GLY A 96 -17.45 0.58 4.48
CA GLY A 96 -18.73 0.04 4.07
C GLY A 96 -18.89 -0.10 2.56
N ASP A 97 -17.81 0.07 1.79
CA ASP A 97 -17.84 -0.05 0.34
C ASP A 97 -17.98 -1.52 -0.07
N THR A 98 -18.91 -1.80 -0.97
CA THR A 98 -19.12 -3.13 -1.53
C THR A 98 -18.46 -3.25 -2.89
N ILE A 99 -17.52 -4.19 -3.01
CA ILE A 99 -16.81 -4.47 -4.26
C ILE A 99 -17.35 -5.80 -4.83
N ARG A 100 -17.98 -5.73 -6.01
CA ARG A 100 -18.42 -6.91 -6.76
C ARG A 100 -17.45 -7.19 -7.88
N LEU A 101 -16.97 -8.44 -7.96
CA LEU A 101 -16.04 -8.87 -8.99
C LEU A 101 -16.78 -9.43 -10.20
N THR A 102 -16.15 -9.28 -11.36
CA THR A 102 -16.55 -9.94 -12.61
C THR A 102 -15.43 -10.85 -13.07
N ARG A 103 -15.74 -11.84 -13.90
CA ARG A 103 -14.71 -12.68 -14.53
C ARG A 103 -13.76 -11.81 -15.37
N GLY A 104 -12.47 -12.07 -15.31
CA GLY A 104 -11.42 -11.32 -15.98
C GLY A 104 -10.83 -10.23 -15.09
N ASP A 105 -10.38 -9.14 -15.70
CA ASP A 105 -9.68 -8.07 -15.00
C ASP A 105 -10.67 -7.14 -14.30
N ASN A 106 -10.38 -6.87 -13.02
CA ASN A 106 -11.09 -5.94 -12.17
C ASN A 106 -10.09 -4.89 -11.67
N ILE A 107 -10.40 -3.63 -11.87
CA ILE A 107 -9.57 -2.52 -11.40
C ILE A 107 -10.22 -1.94 -10.14
N LEU A 108 -9.49 -1.96 -9.03
CA LEU A 108 -9.92 -1.39 -7.76
C LEU A 108 -9.06 -0.18 -7.42
N GLU A 109 -9.68 0.86 -6.90
CA GLU A 109 -8.99 2.07 -6.45
C GLU A 109 -9.38 2.41 -5.01
N CYS A 110 -8.36 2.63 -4.18
CA CYS A 110 -8.51 3.16 -2.84
C CYS A 110 -7.85 4.54 -2.78
N SER A 111 -8.62 5.59 -2.52
CA SER A 111 -8.11 6.96 -2.49
C SER A 111 -8.03 7.50 -1.08
N ILE A 112 -6.89 8.13 -0.77
CA ILE A 112 -6.66 8.90 0.46
C ILE A 112 -6.69 10.38 0.08
N PRO A 113 -7.58 11.20 0.65
CA PRO A 113 -7.69 12.62 0.27
C PRO A 113 -6.46 13.46 0.66
N SER A 114 -5.73 13.06 1.67
CA SER A 114 -4.49 13.71 2.11
C SER A 114 -3.57 12.69 2.78
N LEU A 115 -2.46 12.38 2.14
CA LEU A 115 -1.48 11.41 2.65
C LEU A 115 -0.78 11.95 3.88
N SER A 116 -0.98 11.30 5.03
CA SER A 116 -0.42 11.72 6.32
C SER A 116 0.94 11.11 6.65
N LEU A 117 1.49 10.27 5.80
CA LEU A 117 2.82 9.67 6.00
C LEU A 117 3.91 10.74 5.89
N VAL A 118 4.93 10.65 6.74
CA VAL A 118 6.15 11.47 6.63
C VAL A 118 6.99 11.04 5.42
N PRO A 119 7.90 11.88 4.93
CA PRO A 119 8.81 11.47 3.85
C PRO A 119 9.60 10.21 4.19
N GLY A 120 9.65 9.27 3.24
CA GLY A 120 10.33 7.98 3.42
C GLY A 120 9.88 6.93 2.42
N THR A 121 10.48 5.75 2.49
CA THR A 121 10.13 4.58 1.67
C THR A 121 9.17 3.67 2.43
N TYR A 122 8.10 3.25 1.77
CA TYR A 122 7.06 2.40 2.31
C TYR A 122 6.80 1.21 1.41
N LEU A 123 6.30 0.13 2.01
CA LEU A 123 5.95 -1.09 1.31
C LEU A 123 4.45 -1.34 1.44
N LEU A 124 3.88 -1.96 0.41
CA LEU A 124 2.50 -2.48 0.44
C LEU A 124 2.51 -3.99 0.60
N SER A 125 1.61 -4.46 1.43
CA SER A 125 1.18 -5.86 1.51
C SER A 125 -0.33 -5.91 1.36
N PHE A 126 -0.89 -7.04 0.96
CA PHE A 126 -2.34 -7.14 0.80
C PHE A 126 -2.89 -8.50 1.17
N ALA A 127 -4.20 -8.52 1.42
CA ALA A 127 -4.99 -9.74 1.53
C ALA A 127 -6.34 -9.50 0.84
N LEU A 128 -6.74 -10.47 0.02
CA LEU A 128 -8.01 -10.49 -0.70
C LEU A 128 -8.82 -11.69 -0.25
N ARG A 129 -10.04 -11.45 0.21
CA ARG A 129 -11.06 -12.48 0.38
C ARG A 129 -12.18 -12.25 -0.64
N VAL A 130 -12.84 -13.33 -1.04
CA VAL A 130 -14.06 -13.28 -1.84
C VAL A 130 -15.05 -14.23 -1.17
N ASP A 131 -16.22 -13.71 -0.84
CA ASP A 131 -17.26 -14.41 -0.08
C ASP A 131 -16.69 -15.08 1.20
N GLY A 132 -15.87 -14.34 1.94
CA GLY A 132 -15.22 -14.76 3.18
C GLY A 132 -14.03 -15.73 3.01
N GLN A 133 -13.74 -16.22 1.80
CA GLN A 133 -12.64 -17.16 1.53
C GLN A 133 -11.38 -16.43 1.06
N LEU A 134 -10.24 -16.70 1.69
CA LEU A 134 -8.95 -16.13 1.28
C LEU A 134 -8.61 -16.60 -0.14
N GLN A 135 -8.49 -15.65 -1.05
CA GLN A 135 -8.15 -15.89 -2.45
C GLN A 135 -6.68 -15.63 -2.73
N ASP A 136 -6.15 -14.52 -2.21
CA ASP A 136 -4.78 -14.12 -2.47
C ASP A 136 -4.24 -13.26 -1.33
N LYS A 137 -3.03 -13.56 -0.86
CA LYS A 137 -2.32 -12.79 0.15
C LYS A 137 -0.85 -12.80 -0.19
N LEU A 138 -0.25 -11.62 -0.24
CA LEU A 138 1.17 -11.42 -0.45
C LEU A 138 1.70 -10.26 0.38
N ASN A 139 2.92 -10.41 0.87
CA ASN A 139 3.68 -9.32 1.48
C ASN A 139 4.54 -8.63 0.42
N ARG A 140 4.83 -7.35 0.63
CA ARG A 140 5.77 -6.56 -0.20
C ARG A 140 5.44 -6.64 -1.69
N VAL A 141 4.19 -6.34 -2.04
CA VAL A 141 3.73 -6.37 -3.43
C VAL A 141 4.12 -5.14 -4.22
N HIS A 142 4.39 -4.03 -3.53
CA HIS A 142 4.80 -2.76 -4.13
C HIS A 142 5.61 -1.94 -3.14
N SER A 143 6.53 -1.13 -3.65
CA SER A 143 7.31 -0.15 -2.89
C SER A 143 7.03 1.23 -3.45
N PHE A 144 6.83 2.23 -2.60
CA PHE A 144 6.66 3.62 -3.02
C PHE A 144 7.37 4.58 -2.07
N ASP A 145 7.82 5.69 -2.64
CA ASP A 145 8.48 6.76 -1.89
C ASP A 145 7.52 7.92 -1.67
N VAL A 146 7.52 8.44 -0.45
CA VAL A 146 6.82 9.66 -0.07
C VAL A 146 7.84 10.78 0.02
N TYR A 147 7.64 11.84 -0.75
CA TYR A 147 8.50 13.02 -0.76
C TYR A 147 7.96 14.12 0.17
N PRO A 148 8.81 15.07 0.57
CA PRO A 148 8.35 16.25 1.31
C PRO A 148 7.21 16.98 0.59
N GLY A 149 6.16 17.29 1.32
CA GLY A 149 4.98 17.99 0.81
C GLY A 149 4.35 18.89 1.88
N ASN A 150 3.20 19.45 1.60
CA ASN A 150 2.56 20.46 2.44
C ASN A 150 1.36 19.87 3.18
N PHE A 151 1.60 19.18 4.29
CA PHE A 151 0.52 18.70 5.16
C PHE A 151 -0.01 19.80 6.08
N PHE A 152 0.90 20.63 6.61
CA PHE A 152 0.58 21.79 7.44
C PHE A 152 0.90 23.10 6.72
N VAL A 153 0.22 24.19 7.12
CA VAL A 153 0.44 25.55 6.56
C VAL A 153 1.88 26.05 6.77
N LYS A 154 2.52 25.62 7.85
CA LYS A 154 3.95 25.88 8.11
C LYS A 154 4.68 24.56 8.14
N THR A 155 5.56 24.36 7.18
CA THR A 155 6.41 23.16 7.13
C THR A 155 7.57 23.34 8.10
N ASN A 156 7.59 22.56 9.16
CA ASN A 156 8.79 22.32 9.93
C ASN A 156 9.40 20.99 9.43
N ASN A 157 10.67 20.98 9.05
CA ASN A 157 11.34 19.77 8.52
C ASN A 157 11.68 18.74 9.62
N GLU A 158 11.30 19.01 10.87
CA GLU A 158 11.46 18.08 11.98
C GLU A 158 10.25 17.14 12.06
N HIS A 159 10.48 15.88 11.78
CA HIS A 159 9.47 14.84 11.88
C HIS A 159 9.80 13.91 13.04
N ALA A 160 9.02 14.00 14.13
CA ALA A 160 9.16 13.13 15.30
C ALA A 160 8.13 11.99 15.29
N GLY A 161 7.95 11.33 14.17
CA GLY A 161 6.97 10.24 14.05
C GLY A 161 6.87 9.74 12.62
N VAL A 162 5.93 8.81 12.39
CA VAL A 162 5.69 8.18 11.08
C VAL A 162 4.49 8.76 10.33
N MET A 163 3.67 9.57 11.01
CA MET A 163 2.45 10.15 10.45
C MET A 163 2.22 11.57 10.98
N HIS A 164 1.67 12.43 10.13
CA HIS A 164 1.11 13.71 10.53
C HIS A 164 -0.34 13.53 10.96
N VAL A 165 -0.73 14.20 12.05
CA VAL A 165 -2.11 14.20 12.53
C VAL A 165 -2.63 15.63 12.47
N PRO A 166 -3.76 15.92 11.80
CA PRO A 166 -4.38 17.24 11.81
C PRO A 166 -4.72 17.63 13.25
N HIS A 167 -4.28 18.82 13.69
CA HIS A 167 -4.56 19.31 15.05
C HIS A 167 -4.56 20.84 15.07
N SER A 168 -5.16 21.42 16.13
CA SER A 168 -5.15 22.84 16.38
C SER A 168 -4.87 23.12 17.86
N TRP A 169 -4.34 24.30 18.16
CA TRP A 169 -4.09 24.76 19.52
C TRP A 169 -4.92 26.03 19.78
N THR A 170 -5.54 26.11 20.95
CA THR A 170 -6.26 27.30 21.42
C THR A 170 -5.81 27.61 22.84
N SER A 171 -5.41 28.85 23.12
CA SER A 171 -5.21 29.32 24.50
C SER A 171 -6.57 29.65 25.13
N ILE A 172 -6.78 29.24 26.35
CA ILE A 172 -7.98 29.49 27.14
C ILE A 172 -7.67 30.58 28.16
#